data_3e3e93c2c6d0124cec1f1c43346d1dbb
#
_entry.id   3e3e93c2c6d0124cec1f1c43346d1dbb
#
_cell.length_a   1.000
_cell.length_b   1.000
_cell.length_c   1.000
_cell.angle_alpha   90.00
_cell.angle_beta   90.00
_cell.angle_gamma   90.00
#
_symmetry.space_group_name_H-M   'P 1'
#
loop_
_entity.id
_entity.type
_entity.pdbx_description
1 polymer ?
#
loop_
_entity_poly.entity_id
_entity_poly.type
_entity_poly.pdbx_seq_one_letter_code
_entity_poly.pdbx_strand_id
1 'polypeptide(L)'
;MSRGLGDVYKRQQIYNNMKVPDWGPSIEGLNMDNIVTYVRPNTNMKAKWSEVPEDIKDTFEKLGIPQAERKSLAGVGAQYDSELVYHNVRQEVAEMGVVYTDMESALKGEYADMVRTHFMKLVKPTDHKFAALHGAVWSGGSFVYVPKGVSVEIPLQSYFRLNAPGAGQFEHTLIIVDEGADLHFIEGCSAPKYNVANLHAGCVELFVGKNAKLRYSTIENLSLIHI
;
A
#
# COMPACT_ATOMS: atom_id res chain seq x y z
N MET A 1 5.36 -13.59 8.70
CA MET A 1 6.71 -13.97 8.26
C MET A 1 7.67 -13.13 9.07
N SER A 2 8.49 -13.70 9.95
CA SER A 2 9.69 -12.95 10.24
C SER A 2 10.36 -12.80 8.87
N ARG A 3 10.51 -11.58 8.40
CA ARG A 3 11.45 -11.30 7.32
C ARG A 3 12.72 -11.96 7.81
N GLY A 4 13.12 -13.10 7.20
CA GLY A 4 14.32 -13.74 7.68
C GLY A 4 15.40 -12.69 7.63
N LEU A 5 16.10 -12.42 8.72
CA LEU A 5 17.18 -11.42 8.75
C LEU A 5 18.09 -11.57 7.52
N GLY A 6 18.28 -12.81 7.04
CA GLY A 6 19.01 -13.09 5.82
C GLY A 6 18.45 -12.45 4.55
N ASP A 7 17.11 -12.37 4.40
CA ASP A 7 16.51 -11.75 3.22
C ASP A 7 16.60 -10.21 3.29
N VAL A 8 16.45 -9.62 4.47
CA VAL A 8 16.66 -8.19 4.68
C VAL A 8 18.11 -7.81 4.34
N TYR A 9 19.10 -8.54 4.84
CA TYR A 9 20.52 -8.31 4.53
C TYR A 9 20.83 -8.45 3.03
N LYS A 10 20.28 -9.46 2.35
CA LYS A 10 20.46 -9.61 0.89
C LYS A 10 19.92 -8.41 0.13
N ARG A 11 18.72 -7.94 0.47
CA ARG A 11 18.10 -6.78 -0.17
C ARG A 11 18.85 -5.49 0.12
N GLN A 12 19.36 -5.33 1.34
CA GLN A 12 20.24 -4.22 1.70
C GLN A 12 21.55 -4.23 0.89
N GLN A 13 22.17 -5.40 0.68
CA GLN A 13 23.36 -5.52 -0.17
C GLN A 13 23.05 -5.15 -1.63
N ILE A 14 21.88 -5.59 -2.17
CA ILE A 14 21.44 -5.20 -3.51
C ILE A 14 21.26 -3.68 -3.57
N TYR A 15 20.59 -3.08 -2.60
CA TYR A 15 20.40 -1.63 -2.52
C TYR A 15 21.74 -0.88 -2.53
N ASN A 16 22.69 -1.28 -1.71
CA ASN A 16 23.99 -0.61 -1.59
C ASN A 16 24.81 -0.68 -2.89
N ASN A 17 24.73 -1.81 -3.61
CA ASN A 17 25.50 -2.04 -4.83
C ASN A 17 24.82 -1.55 -6.11
N MET A 18 23.51 -1.31 -6.09
CA MET A 18 22.75 -0.90 -7.26
C MET A 18 22.77 0.63 -7.43
N LYS A 19 23.01 1.09 -8.64
CA LYS A 19 22.89 2.50 -9.00
C LYS A 19 21.43 2.85 -9.24
N VAL A 20 21.06 4.08 -8.96
CA VAL A 20 19.79 4.64 -9.42
C VAL A 20 19.87 4.79 -10.94
N PRO A 21 18.86 4.34 -11.69
CA PRO A 21 18.82 4.54 -13.15
C PRO A 21 18.81 6.03 -13.53
N ASP A 22 19.41 6.36 -14.64
CA ASP A 22 19.49 7.72 -15.18
C ASP A 22 18.31 8.14 -16.06
N TRP A 23 17.43 7.17 -16.38
CA TRP A 23 16.21 7.41 -17.17
C TRP A 23 15.01 7.92 -16.33
N GLY A 24 15.11 7.84 -15.00
CA GLY A 24 14.08 8.32 -14.08
C GLY A 24 14.21 9.81 -13.75
N PRO A 25 13.29 10.37 -12.95
CA PRO A 25 13.42 11.73 -12.45
C PRO A 25 14.65 11.87 -11.55
N SER A 26 15.21 13.09 -11.50
CA SER A 26 16.33 13.38 -10.61
C SER A 26 15.92 13.19 -9.15
N ILE A 27 16.75 12.53 -8.38
CA ILE A 27 16.66 12.41 -6.92
C ILE A 27 17.71 13.31 -6.22
N GLU A 28 18.21 14.31 -6.92
CA GLU A 28 19.14 15.28 -6.35
C GLU A 28 18.51 15.98 -5.14
N GLY A 29 19.26 16.06 -4.04
CA GLY A 29 18.74 16.58 -2.77
C GLY A 29 18.11 15.54 -1.84
N LEU A 30 17.85 14.31 -2.31
CA LEU A 30 17.41 13.20 -1.46
C LEU A 30 18.61 12.59 -0.74
N ASN A 31 18.70 12.79 0.57
CA ASN A 31 19.65 12.11 1.42
C ASN A 31 18.95 10.99 2.20
N MET A 32 19.24 9.75 1.85
CA MET A 32 18.60 8.58 2.46
C MET A 32 18.94 8.39 3.95
N ASP A 33 20.06 8.94 4.42
CA ASP A 33 20.41 8.91 5.85
C ASP A 33 19.48 9.76 6.71
N ASN A 34 18.75 10.71 6.08
CA ASN A 34 17.78 11.57 6.73
C ASN A 34 16.34 11.05 6.59
N ILE A 35 16.11 9.96 5.88
CA ILE A 35 14.77 9.38 5.68
C ILE A 35 14.48 8.35 6.78
N VAL A 36 13.45 8.63 7.56
CA VAL A 36 12.92 7.68 8.55
C VAL A 36 12.04 6.66 7.82
N THR A 37 12.48 5.40 7.79
CA THR A 37 11.82 4.34 7.01
C THR A 37 10.56 3.75 7.65
N TYR A 38 10.27 4.09 8.90
CA TYR A 38 9.08 3.63 9.59
C TYR A 38 8.63 4.64 10.63
N VAL A 39 7.40 5.11 10.50
CA VAL A 39 6.74 6.02 11.46
C VAL A 39 5.42 5.39 11.88
N ARG A 40 5.31 5.04 13.16
CA ARG A 40 4.09 4.47 13.70
C ARG A 40 3.08 5.58 13.99
N PRO A 41 1.84 5.51 13.49
CA PRO A 41 0.79 6.43 13.89
C PRO A 41 0.43 6.23 15.38
N ASN A 42 -0.02 7.30 16.04
CA ASN A 42 -0.43 7.25 17.45
C ASN A 42 -1.83 6.62 17.63
N THR A 43 -2.11 5.55 16.90
CA THR A 43 -3.36 4.79 17.00
C THR A 43 -3.16 3.38 16.45
N ASN A 44 -4.06 2.47 16.80
CA ASN A 44 -4.17 1.16 16.15
C ASN A 44 -5.29 1.18 15.11
N MET A 45 -5.28 0.25 14.16
CA MET A 45 -6.31 0.08 13.16
C MET A 45 -7.71 -0.02 13.78
N LYS A 46 -8.68 0.70 13.20
CA LYS A 46 -10.08 0.74 13.62
C LYS A 46 -10.99 0.18 12.53
N ALA A 47 -12.02 -0.54 12.93
CA ALA A 47 -13.07 -1.02 12.02
C ALA A 47 -14.18 0.05 11.79
N LYS A 48 -14.32 0.99 12.74
CA LYS A 48 -15.30 2.07 12.63
C LYS A 48 -14.60 3.40 12.50
N TRP A 49 -15.00 4.20 11.50
CA TRP A 49 -14.45 5.53 11.30
C TRP A 49 -14.62 6.46 12.51
N SER A 50 -15.74 6.31 13.26
CA SER A 50 -15.96 7.08 14.46
C SER A 50 -14.92 6.89 15.56
N GLU A 51 -14.19 5.79 15.54
CA GLU A 51 -13.15 5.43 16.51
C GLU A 51 -11.74 5.90 16.10
N VAL A 52 -11.59 6.40 14.86
CA VAL A 52 -10.33 6.99 14.40
C VAL A 52 -10.10 8.32 15.09
N PRO A 53 -8.86 8.64 15.54
CA PRO A 53 -8.55 9.95 16.15
C PRO A 53 -8.94 11.13 15.28
N GLU A 54 -9.38 12.23 15.90
CA GLU A 54 -9.95 13.38 15.19
C GLU A 54 -8.95 14.07 14.27
N ASP A 55 -7.71 14.23 14.68
CA ASP A 55 -6.61 14.81 13.89
C ASP A 55 -6.34 14.02 12.60
N ILE A 56 -6.48 12.70 12.65
CA ILE A 56 -6.36 11.82 11.49
C ILE A 56 -7.61 11.96 10.60
N LYS A 57 -8.81 11.97 11.19
CA LYS A 57 -10.05 12.21 10.44
C LYS A 57 -10.03 13.54 9.70
N ASP A 58 -9.67 14.61 10.40
CA ASP A 58 -9.55 15.95 9.82
C ASP A 58 -8.58 15.98 8.64
N THR A 59 -7.49 15.21 8.72
CA THR A 59 -6.54 15.09 7.63
C THR A 59 -7.17 14.44 6.40
N PHE A 60 -7.85 13.30 6.57
CA PHE A 60 -8.51 12.62 5.45
C PHE A 60 -9.71 13.41 4.91
N GLU A 61 -10.45 14.13 5.73
CA GLU A 61 -11.56 14.97 5.29
C GLU A 61 -11.08 16.18 4.47
N LYS A 62 -9.98 16.82 4.89
CA LYS A 62 -9.33 17.91 4.12
C LYS A 62 -8.79 17.44 2.77
N LEU A 63 -8.45 16.17 2.64
CA LEU A 63 -8.01 15.57 1.38
C LEU A 63 -9.17 15.24 0.43
N GLY A 64 -10.41 15.53 0.85
CA GLY A 64 -11.59 15.30 0.02
C GLY A 64 -12.02 13.84 -0.05
N ILE A 65 -11.77 13.06 1.02
CA ILE A 65 -12.35 11.72 1.18
C ILE A 65 -13.73 11.87 1.85
N PRO A 66 -14.78 12.21 1.10
CA PRO A 66 -16.07 12.54 1.67
C PRO A 66 -16.66 11.31 2.36
N GLN A 67 -17.41 11.54 3.41
CA GLN A 67 -18.17 10.48 4.09
C GLN A 67 -19.11 9.73 3.11
N ALA A 68 -19.57 10.41 2.05
CA ALA A 68 -20.39 9.83 0.99
C ALA A 68 -19.63 8.79 0.15
N GLU A 69 -18.34 9.04 -0.17
CA GLU A 69 -17.52 8.09 -0.93
C GLU A 69 -17.27 6.82 -0.11
N ARG A 70 -16.93 6.96 1.18
CA ARG A 70 -16.76 5.80 2.07
C ARG A 70 -18.00 4.92 2.17
N LYS A 71 -19.20 5.52 2.09
CA LYS A 71 -20.47 4.79 2.11
C LYS A 71 -20.82 4.14 0.77
N SER A 72 -20.30 4.65 -0.34
CA SER A 72 -20.58 4.13 -1.69
C SER A 72 -19.66 3.01 -2.12
N LEU A 73 -18.48 2.86 -1.51
CA LEU A 73 -17.48 1.85 -1.86
C LEU A 73 -17.78 0.48 -1.25
N ALA A 74 -17.29 -0.58 -1.89
CA ALA A 74 -17.40 -1.96 -1.41
C ALA A 74 -16.49 -2.24 -0.20
N GLY A 75 -15.40 -1.49 -0.08
CA GLY A 75 -14.49 -1.51 1.04
C GLY A 75 -13.50 -0.36 0.98
N VAL A 76 -13.03 0.08 2.14
CA VAL A 76 -12.09 1.19 2.29
C VAL A 76 -11.02 0.85 3.30
N GLY A 77 -9.75 1.08 2.92
CA GLY A 77 -8.61 1.10 3.81
C GLY A 77 -7.99 2.49 3.87
N ALA A 78 -7.53 2.92 5.03
CA ALA A 78 -6.79 4.16 5.19
C ALA A 78 -5.51 3.91 5.99
N GLN A 79 -4.38 4.23 5.37
CA GLN A 79 -3.06 4.19 5.98
C GLN A 79 -2.59 5.61 6.29
N TYR A 80 -1.99 5.77 7.46
CA TYR A 80 -1.36 7.00 7.89
C TYR A 80 0.09 6.71 8.27
N ASP A 81 1.02 7.32 7.55
CA ASP A 81 2.44 6.98 7.60
C ASP A 81 2.69 5.49 7.30
N SER A 82 3.13 4.70 8.26
CA SER A 82 3.57 3.32 8.03
C SER A 82 2.55 2.23 8.35
N GLU A 83 1.38 2.56 8.91
CA GLU A 83 0.38 1.55 9.31
C GLU A 83 -1.05 1.95 8.91
N LEU A 84 -1.91 0.95 8.70
CA LEU A 84 -3.35 1.19 8.55
C LEU A 84 -3.95 1.69 9.86
N VAL A 85 -4.78 2.74 9.75
CA VAL A 85 -5.52 3.33 10.87
C VAL A 85 -7.01 3.05 10.78
N TYR A 86 -7.51 2.72 9.61
CA TYR A 86 -8.91 2.37 9.37
C TYR A 86 -9.02 1.32 8.26
N HIS A 87 -9.94 0.37 8.45
CA HIS A 87 -10.28 -0.63 7.45
C HIS A 87 -11.72 -1.08 7.61
N ASN A 88 -12.43 -1.16 6.51
CA ASN A 88 -13.79 -1.68 6.45
C ASN A 88 -14.06 -2.32 5.09
N VAL A 89 -14.81 -3.42 5.10
CA VAL A 89 -15.34 -4.12 3.92
C VAL A 89 -16.83 -4.35 4.15
N ARG A 90 -17.65 -4.16 3.11
CA ARG A 90 -19.07 -4.48 3.20
C ARG A 90 -19.28 -5.97 3.39
N GLN A 91 -20.24 -6.31 4.21
CA GLN A 91 -20.54 -7.69 4.56
C GLN A 91 -20.88 -8.54 3.32
N GLU A 92 -21.70 -8.00 2.41
CA GLU A 92 -22.07 -8.70 1.17
C GLU A 92 -20.87 -9.05 0.31
N VAL A 93 -19.83 -8.20 0.29
CA VAL A 93 -18.59 -8.46 -0.45
C VAL A 93 -17.75 -9.53 0.23
N ALA A 94 -17.65 -9.47 1.55
CA ALA A 94 -16.97 -10.51 2.34
C ALA A 94 -17.67 -11.89 2.22
N GLU A 95 -19.02 -11.93 2.19
CA GLU A 95 -19.81 -13.14 2.00
C GLU A 95 -19.61 -13.79 0.61
N MET A 96 -19.20 -13.00 -0.40
CA MET A 96 -18.78 -13.54 -1.70
C MET A 96 -17.39 -14.21 -1.66
N GLY A 97 -16.72 -14.22 -0.50
CA GLY A 97 -15.38 -14.73 -0.33
C GLY A 97 -14.26 -13.76 -0.76
N VAL A 98 -14.59 -12.51 -1.05
CA VAL A 98 -13.60 -11.47 -1.34
C VAL A 98 -12.86 -11.13 -0.06
N VAL A 99 -11.53 -11.14 -0.15
CA VAL A 99 -10.64 -10.71 0.93
C VAL A 99 -10.09 -9.33 0.60
N TYR A 100 -10.25 -8.42 1.53
CA TYR A 100 -9.56 -7.14 1.53
C TYR A 100 -9.11 -6.85 2.95
N THR A 101 -7.81 -6.76 3.16
CA THR A 101 -7.19 -6.51 4.47
C THR A 101 -5.83 -5.85 4.30
N ASP A 102 -5.17 -5.51 5.40
CA ASP A 102 -3.77 -5.08 5.34
C ASP A 102 -2.81 -6.26 5.16
N MET A 103 -1.61 -5.97 4.65
CA MET A 103 -0.61 -7.01 4.34
C MET A 103 -0.11 -7.75 5.59
N GLU A 104 0.02 -7.07 6.74
CA GLU A 104 0.48 -7.70 7.98
C GLU A 104 -0.57 -8.68 8.52
N SER A 105 -1.85 -8.33 8.45
CA SER A 105 -2.96 -9.22 8.83
C SER A 105 -3.04 -10.42 7.91
N ALA A 106 -2.91 -10.24 6.60
CA ALA A 106 -2.88 -11.33 5.64
C ALA A 106 -1.71 -12.30 5.89
N LEU A 107 -0.54 -11.80 6.28
CA LEU A 107 0.65 -12.61 6.62
C LEU A 107 0.52 -13.39 7.91
N LYS A 108 -0.34 -12.97 8.82
CA LYS A 108 -0.60 -13.65 10.11
C LYS A 108 -1.79 -14.61 10.04
N GLY A 109 -2.68 -14.42 9.07
CA GLY A 109 -3.91 -15.16 8.89
C GLY A 109 -3.81 -16.36 7.94
N GLU A 110 -4.94 -16.83 7.49
CA GLU A 110 -5.11 -17.97 6.58
C GLU A 110 -4.53 -17.74 5.17
N TYR A 111 -4.35 -16.48 4.78
CA TYR A 111 -3.79 -16.10 3.48
C TYR A 111 -2.25 -15.98 3.48
N ALA A 112 -1.60 -16.32 4.58
CA ALA A 112 -0.15 -16.20 4.74
C ALA A 112 0.65 -16.89 3.63
N ASP A 113 0.26 -18.08 3.21
CA ASP A 113 0.96 -18.83 2.16
C ASP A 113 0.69 -18.24 0.78
N MET A 114 -0.49 -17.70 0.53
CA MET A 114 -0.82 -16.98 -0.70
C MET A 114 0.04 -15.71 -0.82
N VAL A 115 0.12 -14.92 0.24
CA VAL A 115 1.01 -13.74 0.28
C VAL A 115 2.46 -14.14 0.04
N ARG A 116 2.98 -15.16 0.73
CA ARG A 116 4.37 -15.64 0.55
C ARG A 116 4.67 -16.09 -0.87
N THR A 117 3.69 -16.69 -1.54
CA THR A 117 3.85 -17.19 -2.90
C THR A 117 3.93 -16.06 -3.93
N HIS A 118 3.25 -14.94 -3.67
CA HIS A 118 3.11 -13.84 -4.64
C HIS A 118 3.98 -12.61 -4.31
N PHE A 119 4.29 -12.36 -3.05
CA PHE A 119 5.02 -11.17 -2.60
C PHE A 119 6.39 -11.03 -3.27
N MET A 120 6.62 -9.89 -3.92
CA MET A 120 7.86 -9.55 -4.66
C MET A 120 8.25 -10.60 -5.71
N LYS A 121 7.25 -11.11 -6.44
CA LYS A 121 7.45 -12.02 -7.58
C LYS A 121 7.47 -11.30 -8.92
N LEU A 122 6.65 -10.27 -9.06
CA LEU A 122 6.61 -9.43 -10.27
C LEU A 122 7.61 -8.28 -10.16
N VAL A 123 7.65 -7.58 -9.03
CA VAL A 123 8.63 -6.54 -8.73
C VAL A 123 9.75 -7.15 -7.88
N LYS A 124 10.86 -7.50 -8.53
CA LYS A 124 11.98 -8.14 -7.84
C LYS A 124 12.90 -7.09 -7.18
N PRO A 125 13.56 -7.44 -6.07
CA PRO A 125 14.56 -6.54 -5.45
C PRO A 125 15.71 -6.14 -6.40
N THR A 126 15.93 -6.93 -7.46
CA THR A 126 16.98 -6.70 -8.46
C THR A 126 16.55 -5.79 -9.61
N ASP A 127 15.28 -5.40 -9.69
CA ASP A 127 14.76 -4.64 -10.83
C ASP A 127 15.07 -3.14 -10.69
N HIS A 128 15.10 -2.64 -9.45
CA HIS A 128 15.39 -1.24 -9.16
C HIS A 128 15.97 -1.07 -7.76
N LYS A 129 16.84 -0.06 -7.57
CA LYS A 129 17.42 0.26 -6.25
C LYS A 129 16.35 0.46 -5.17
N PHE A 130 15.28 1.20 -5.47
CA PHE A 130 14.17 1.40 -4.53
C PHE A 130 13.27 0.18 -4.36
N ALA A 131 13.22 -0.75 -5.32
CA ALA A 131 12.57 -2.04 -5.11
C ALA A 131 13.34 -2.90 -4.09
N ALA A 132 14.68 -2.86 -4.12
CA ALA A 132 15.49 -3.50 -3.09
C ALA A 132 15.25 -2.90 -1.69
N LEU A 133 15.23 -1.57 -1.60
CA LEU A 133 14.93 -0.85 -0.36
C LEU A 133 13.52 -1.20 0.13
N HIS A 134 12.51 -1.07 -0.73
CA HIS A 134 11.13 -1.44 -0.43
C HIS A 134 11.05 -2.85 0.16
N GLY A 135 11.65 -3.82 -0.51
CA GLY A 135 11.64 -5.20 -0.02
C GLY A 135 12.31 -5.40 1.34
N ALA A 136 13.23 -4.53 1.73
CA ALA A 136 13.90 -4.59 3.04
C ALA A 136 13.07 -3.94 4.15
N VAL A 137 12.34 -2.82 3.85
CA VAL A 137 11.73 -1.97 4.88
C VAL A 137 10.22 -1.78 4.73
N TRP A 138 9.55 -2.45 3.77
CA TRP A 138 8.12 -2.25 3.53
C TRP A 138 7.27 -2.37 4.79
N SER A 139 6.22 -1.60 4.88
CA SER A 139 5.23 -1.62 5.96
C SER A 139 3.88 -1.12 5.44
N GLY A 140 2.80 -1.70 5.95
CA GLY A 140 1.46 -1.38 5.49
C GLY A 140 1.16 -1.90 4.08
N GLY A 141 0.20 -1.26 3.43
CA GLY A 141 -0.31 -1.67 2.13
C GLY A 141 -1.50 -2.61 2.22
N SER A 142 -2.01 -3.00 1.05
CA SER A 142 -3.27 -3.72 0.90
C SER A 142 -3.07 -5.12 0.37
N PHE A 143 -3.78 -6.09 0.93
CA PHE A 143 -3.96 -7.42 0.36
C PHE A 143 -5.39 -7.58 -0.12
N VAL A 144 -5.55 -7.91 -1.40
CA VAL A 144 -6.86 -8.18 -2.01
C VAL A 144 -6.83 -9.52 -2.72
N TYR A 145 -7.82 -10.37 -2.43
CA TYR A 145 -8.06 -11.59 -3.18
C TYR A 145 -9.53 -11.66 -3.60
N VAL A 146 -9.76 -11.83 -4.90
CA VAL A 146 -11.10 -12.03 -5.47
C VAL A 146 -11.17 -13.47 -6.00
N PRO A 147 -12.04 -14.32 -5.43
CA PRO A 147 -12.17 -15.72 -5.82
C PRO A 147 -12.65 -15.89 -7.26
N LYS A 148 -12.41 -17.09 -7.79
CA LYS A 148 -12.81 -17.50 -9.14
C LYS A 148 -14.26 -17.19 -9.45
N GLY A 149 -14.50 -16.48 -10.56
CA GLY A 149 -15.83 -16.16 -11.08
C GLY A 149 -16.60 -15.09 -10.29
N VAL A 150 -16.01 -14.50 -9.25
CA VAL A 150 -16.66 -13.45 -8.44
C VAL A 150 -16.48 -12.10 -9.12
N SER A 151 -17.57 -11.33 -9.25
CA SER A 151 -17.54 -9.95 -9.77
C SER A 151 -17.85 -8.97 -8.65
N VAL A 152 -16.93 -8.04 -8.41
CA VAL A 152 -17.10 -6.96 -7.43
C VAL A 152 -17.50 -5.69 -8.19
N GLU A 153 -18.79 -5.39 -8.22
CA GLU A 153 -19.35 -4.29 -9.04
C GLU A 153 -18.97 -2.90 -8.52
N ILE A 154 -18.84 -2.77 -7.20
CA ILE A 154 -18.48 -1.50 -6.54
C ILE A 154 -16.99 -1.51 -6.22
N PRO A 155 -16.23 -0.43 -6.49
CA PRO A 155 -14.81 -0.41 -6.24
C PRO A 155 -14.43 -0.65 -4.78
N LEU A 156 -13.29 -1.30 -4.57
CA LEU A 156 -12.50 -1.25 -3.33
C LEU A 156 -11.52 -0.09 -3.42
N GLN A 157 -11.19 0.55 -2.31
CA GLN A 157 -10.28 1.69 -2.30
C GLN A 157 -9.34 1.69 -1.11
N SER A 158 -8.06 2.01 -1.36
CA SER A 158 -7.06 2.32 -0.34
C SER A 158 -6.61 3.77 -0.43
N TYR A 159 -6.39 4.38 0.73
CA TYR A 159 -5.78 5.70 0.87
C TYR A 159 -4.48 5.61 1.65
N PHE A 160 -3.41 6.15 1.07
CA PHE A 160 -2.09 6.23 1.69
C PHE A 160 -1.73 7.68 1.95
N ARG A 161 -1.53 8.04 3.21
CA ARG A 161 -1.13 9.37 3.64
C ARG A 161 0.24 9.32 4.28
N LEU A 162 1.25 9.87 3.61
CA LEU A 162 2.55 10.17 4.18
C LEU A 162 2.48 11.52 4.87
N ASN A 163 2.45 11.55 6.21
CA ASN A 163 2.21 12.78 6.97
C ASN A 163 3.41 13.25 7.81
N ALA A 164 4.34 12.38 8.14
CA ALA A 164 5.51 12.74 8.95
C ALA A 164 6.59 13.43 8.09
N PRO A 165 7.13 14.59 8.50
CA PRO A 165 8.25 15.22 7.81
C PRO A 165 9.50 14.34 7.86
N GLY A 166 10.24 14.24 6.74
CA GLY A 166 11.45 13.43 6.64
C GLY A 166 11.21 11.93 6.67
N ALA A 167 9.96 11.49 6.51
CA ALA A 167 9.62 10.07 6.49
C ALA A 167 9.62 9.49 5.07
N GLY A 168 9.83 8.17 5.01
CA GLY A 168 9.56 7.32 3.86
C GLY A 168 8.32 6.49 4.09
N GLN A 169 7.50 6.29 3.06
CA GLN A 169 6.36 5.39 3.04
C GLN A 169 6.63 4.29 2.01
N PHE A 170 6.47 3.03 2.42
CA PHE A 170 6.86 1.84 1.67
C PHE A 170 5.73 0.80 1.71
N GLU A 171 4.54 1.20 1.36
CA GLU A 171 3.37 0.30 1.34
C GLU A 171 3.45 -0.72 0.21
N HIS A 172 2.98 -1.94 0.47
CA HIS A 172 2.93 -3.02 -0.51
C HIS A 172 1.48 -3.41 -0.80
N THR A 173 1.01 -3.11 -1.99
CA THR A 173 -0.31 -3.54 -2.47
C THR A 173 -0.17 -4.81 -3.28
N LEU A 174 -0.82 -5.89 -2.84
CA LEU A 174 -0.88 -7.18 -3.52
C LEU A 174 -2.32 -7.51 -3.87
N ILE A 175 -2.64 -7.57 -5.15
CA ILE A 175 -3.99 -7.87 -5.65
C ILE A 175 -3.95 -9.14 -6.49
N ILE A 176 -4.78 -10.11 -6.11
CA ILE A 176 -4.96 -11.38 -6.83
C ILE A 176 -6.41 -11.47 -7.25
N VAL A 177 -6.66 -11.45 -8.55
CA VAL A 177 -7.99 -11.62 -9.16
C VAL A 177 -7.99 -12.95 -9.89
N ASP A 178 -8.70 -13.95 -9.35
CA ASP A 178 -8.69 -15.33 -9.83
C ASP A 178 -9.45 -15.48 -11.15
N GLU A 179 -9.41 -16.68 -11.74
CA GLU A 179 -9.98 -16.97 -13.05
C GLU A 179 -11.44 -16.49 -13.18
N GLY A 180 -11.73 -15.69 -14.22
CA GLY A 180 -13.07 -15.18 -14.52
C GLY A 180 -13.63 -14.16 -13.54
N ALA A 181 -12.85 -13.71 -12.56
CA ALA A 181 -13.26 -12.69 -11.58
C ALA A 181 -13.14 -11.28 -12.14
N ASP A 182 -13.82 -10.31 -11.53
CA ASP A 182 -13.80 -8.89 -11.93
C ASP A 182 -13.66 -7.98 -10.71
N LEU A 183 -12.73 -7.02 -10.77
CA LEU A 183 -12.48 -6.05 -9.70
C LEU A 183 -12.11 -4.69 -10.27
N HIS A 184 -12.65 -3.63 -9.68
CA HIS A 184 -12.10 -2.29 -9.77
C HIS A 184 -11.50 -1.90 -8.41
N PHE A 185 -10.19 -1.61 -8.41
CA PHE A 185 -9.46 -1.14 -7.23
C PHE A 185 -8.95 0.29 -7.47
N ILE A 186 -9.14 1.15 -6.47
CA ILE A 186 -8.69 2.54 -6.51
C ILE A 186 -7.66 2.75 -5.41
N GLU A 187 -6.53 3.34 -5.76
CA GLU A 187 -5.47 3.68 -4.80
C GLU A 187 -5.24 5.19 -4.82
N GLY A 188 -5.26 5.81 -3.66
CA GLY A 188 -4.99 7.23 -3.50
C GLY A 188 -3.77 7.46 -2.62
N CYS A 189 -2.77 8.19 -3.11
CA CYS A 189 -1.58 8.56 -2.36
C CYS A 189 -1.50 10.07 -2.18
N SER A 190 -1.16 10.52 -0.98
CA SER A 190 -1.00 11.96 -0.72
C SER A 190 0.07 12.25 0.32
N ALA A 191 0.73 13.41 0.17
CA ALA A 191 1.67 13.94 1.15
C ALA A 191 1.51 15.47 1.24
N PRO A 192 1.68 16.08 2.43
CA PRO A 192 1.74 17.53 2.54
C PRO A 192 3.07 18.03 1.99
N LYS A 193 3.12 19.32 1.68
CA LYS A 193 4.35 19.97 1.29
C LYS A 193 5.14 20.36 2.54
N TYR A 194 6.34 19.80 2.69
CA TYR A 194 7.30 20.15 3.73
C TYR A 194 8.55 20.81 3.15
N ASN A 195 9.33 21.49 4.00
CA ASN A 195 10.65 22.02 3.64
C ASN A 195 11.78 20.99 3.80
N VAL A 196 11.43 19.72 3.87
CA VAL A 196 12.35 18.58 3.97
C VAL A 196 11.93 17.51 2.97
N ALA A 197 12.90 16.72 2.52
CA ALA A 197 12.60 15.63 1.60
C ALA A 197 11.80 14.53 2.30
N ASN A 198 10.79 14.02 1.61
CA ASN A 198 10.07 12.81 1.94
C ASN A 198 10.25 11.82 0.79
N LEU A 199 10.12 10.54 1.06
CA LEU A 199 10.19 9.49 0.04
C LEU A 199 8.92 8.64 0.06
N HIS A 200 8.24 8.57 -1.08
CA HIS A 200 7.19 7.59 -1.31
C HIS A 200 7.71 6.53 -2.29
N ALA A 201 7.77 5.29 -1.85
CA ALA A 201 8.26 4.15 -2.63
C ALA A 201 7.34 2.94 -2.43
N GLY A 202 6.09 3.11 -2.81
CA GLY A 202 5.08 2.04 -2.86
C GLY A 202 5.43 0.97 -3.88
N CYS A 203 4.91 -0.23 -3.67
CA CYS A 203 5.03 -1.33 -4.60
C CYS A 203 3.67 -1.98 -4.81
N VAL A 204 3.28 -2.15 -6.06
CA VAL A 204 2.01 -2.78 -6.45
C VAL A 204 2.27 -3.99 -7.31
N GLU A 205 1.73 -5.15 -6.89
CA GLU A 205 1.79 -6.39 -7.66
C GLU A 205 0.37 -6.88 -7.98
N LEU A 206 0.08 -7.02 -9.27
CA LEU A 206 -1.24 -7.38 -9.78
C LEU A 206 -1.19 -8.74 -10.47
N PHE A 207 -1.88 -9.71 -9.90
CA PHE A 207 -2.01 -11.06 -10.48
C PHE A 207 -3.44 -11.23 -11.01
N VAL A 208 -3.57 -11.40 -12.33
CA VAL A 208 -4.87 -11.50 -13.00
C VAL A 208 -4.98 -12.85 -13.67
N GLY A 209 -5.92 -13.66 -13.22
CA GLY A 209 -6.18 -15.01 -13.71
C GLY A 209 -6.75 -15.03 -15.13
N LYS A 210 -6.90 -16.24 -15.69
CA LYS A 210 -7.45 -16.43 -17.03
C LYS A 210 -8.88 -15.86 -17.10
N ASN A 211 -9.18 -15.06 -18.13
CA ASN A 211 -10.47 -14.40 -18.34
C ASN A 211 -10.91 -13.47 -17.19
N ALA A 212 -10.05 -13.18 -16.22
CA ALA A 212 -10.32 -12.20 -15.17
C ALA A 212 -10.13 -10.78 -15.69
N LYS A 213 -10.75 -9.83 -15.01
CA LYS A 213 -10.62 -8.40 -15.30
C LYS A 213 -10.22 -7.66 -14.03
N LEU A 214 -9.21 -6.82 -14.14
CA LEU A 214 -8.80 -5.89 -13.10
C LEU A 214 -8.70 -4.49 -13.68
N ARG A 215 -9.47 -3.57 -13.13
CA ARG A 215 -9.27 -2.15 -13.31
C ARG A 215 -8.53 -1.62 -12.10
N TYR A 216 -7.33 -1.12 -12.30
CA TYR A 216 -6.54 -0.45 -11.27
C TYR A 216 -6.44 1.03 -11.60
N SER A 217 -6.84 1.89 -10.67
CA SER A 217 -6.77 3.35 -10.81
C SER A 217 -5.96 3.92 -9.66
N THR A 218 -4.95 4.73 -9.97
CA THR A 218 -4.19 5.45 -8.95
C THR A 218 -4.43 6.95 -9.05
N ILE A 219 -4.52 7.62 -7.90
CA ILE A 219 -4.66 9.07 -7.76
C ILE A 219 -3.55 9.55 -6.85
N GLU A 220 -2.57 10.25 -7.40
CA GLU A 220 -1.43 10.74 -6.65
C GLU A 220 -1.49 12.24 -6.46
N ASN A 221 -1.50 12.68 -5.20
CA ASN A 221 -1.42 14.06 -4.79
C ASN A 221 -0.18 14.24 -3.90
N LEU A 222 0.97 14.04 -4.52
CA LEU A 222 2.28 14.17 -3.89
C LEU A 222 2.90 15.51 -4.32
N SER A 223 3.60 16.17 -3.40
CA SER A 223 4.29 17.41 -3.75
C SER A 223 5.43 17.12 -4.74
N LEU A 224 5.60 17.96 -5.76
CA LEU A 224 6.67 17.84 -6.76
C LEU A 224 8.10 17.98 -6.19
N ILE A 225 8.25 18.36 -4.92
CA ILE A 225 9.53 18.36 -4.18
C ILE A 225 9.82 16.95 -3.62
N HIS A 226 8.83 16.08 -3.65
CA HIS A 226 8.94 14.70 -3.19
C HIS A 226 9.09 13.79 -4.40
N ILE A 227 10.20 13.17 -4.49
CA ILE A 227 10.52 12.18 -5.52
C ILE A 227 10.39 10.80 -4.89
#